data_535583d854691b147a995b4afbdbd837
#
_entry.id   535583d854691b147a995b4afbdbd837
#
_cell.length_a   1.000
_cell.length_b   1.000
_cell.length_c   1.000
_cell.angle_alpha   90.00
_cell.angle_beta   90.00
_cell.angle_gamma   90.00
#
_symmetry.space_group_name_H-M   'P 1'
#
loop_
_entity.id
_entity.type
_entity.pdbx_description
1 polymer ?
#
loop_
_entity_poly.entity_id
_entity_poly.type
_entity_poly.pdbx_seq_one_letter_code
_entity_poly.pdbx_strand_id
1 'polypeptide(L)'
;MVSFKKTALAALVLSCSTAFAGAMGEQCTPGDVTVPCEHPAWALSGQALYLQINHNNDLFYLPFFGPNNDIVYRDLSGKWNWGFQLSGSYYFNTGNDLTLNWYHVDGRNNLAAPFVNFKIDQEWDAVNGEVGQFVDFSANTKMRFHGGFQYAHISSSWHVFTQIFRDGLDRNTVYNGVGPRTGLDMSYVFGTGIGLYAKTATALLIGSTKFRNQITDDGRNYFGSKTNLVPELEAKLGANYTRALEQGTLILDAGYMWSNYFKALGATFSLAEFRSSSFSVSGPYVGLKYVGSI
;
A
#
# COMPACT_ATOMS: atom_id res chain seq x y z
N MET A 1 25.55 0.52 -30.08
CA MET A 1 24.55 1.56 -29.73
C MET A 1 24.06 1.27 -28.32
N VAL A 2 24.56 1.98 -27.34
CA VAL A 2 24.11 1.88 -25.93
C VAL A 2 22.76 2.59 -25.84
N SER A 3 21.74 1.85 -25.43
CA SER A 3 20.35 2.32 -25.42
C SER A 3 20.19 3.53 -24.48
N PHE A 4 19.87 4.68 -25.02
CA PHE A 4 19.61 5.95 -24.33
C PHE A 4 18.63 5.85 -23.14
N LYS A 5 17.76 4.80 -23.14
CA LYS A 5 16.78 4.52 -22.09
C LYS A 5 17.41 3.99 -20.79
N LYS A 6 18.56 3.32 -20.86
CA LYS A 6 19.25 2.77 -19.68
C LYS A 6 20.11 3.82 -18.98
N THR A 7 20.65 4.78 -19.72
CA THR A 7 21.43 5.89 -19.18
C THR A 7 20.58 6.95 -18.49
N ALA A 8 19.37 7.22 -18.96
CA ALA A 8 18.45 8.13 -18.31
C ALA A 8 17.96 7.61 -16.94
N LEU A 9 17.72 6.30 -16.81
CA LEU A 9 17.33 5.69 -15.53
C LEU A 9 18.46 5.71 -14.51
N ALA A 10 19.71 5.47 -14.95
CA ALA A 10 20.89 5.55 -14.09
C ALA A 10 21.19 6.99 -13.63
N ALA A 11 20.94 8.00 -14.47
CA ALA A 11 21.10 9.40 -14.11
C ALA A 11 20.04 9.87 -13.10
N LEU A 12 18.80 9.35 -13.16
CA LEU A 12 17.75 9.68 -12.19
C LEU A 12 18.05 9.06 -10.81
N VAL A 13 18.61 7.87 -10.76
CA VAL A 13 19.01 7.21 -9.50
C VAL A 13 20.21 7.91 -8.85
N LEU A 14 21.17 8.40 -9.67
CA LEU A 14 22.34 9.12 -9.16
C LEU A 14 22.01 10.56 -8.70
N SER A 15 21.00 11.21 -9.27
CA SER A 15 20.58 12.55 -8.84
C SER A 15 19.85 12.55 -7.50
N CYS A 16 19.22 11.44 -7.10
CA CYS A 16 18.62 11.31 -5.77
C CYS A 16 19.67 11.18 -4.65
N SER A 17 20.89 10.71 -4.94
CA SER A 17 21.93 10.53 -3.92
C SER A 17 22.63 11.84 -3.48
N THR A 18 22.53 12.91 -4.27
CA THR A 18 23.15 14.20 -3.92
C THR A 18 22.23 15.12 -3.09
N ALA A 19 20.91 14.81 -3.01
CA ALA A 19 19.98 15.58 -2.19
C ALA A 19 20.12 15.31 -0.68
N PHE A 20 20.85 14.25 -0.28
CA PHE A 20 21.09 13.89 1.13
C PHE A 20 22.42 14.40 1.72
N ALA A 21 23.20 15.16 0.96
CA ALA A 21 24.35 15.85 1.50
C ALA A 21 23.92 17.19 2.15
N GLY A 22 22.95 17.11 3.08
CA GLY A 22 22.66 18.23 3.98
C GLY A 22 23.91 18.54 4.79
N ALA A 23 24.32 19.78 4.78
CA ALA A 23 25.47 20.26 5.53
C ALA A 23 25.39 19.80 6.99
N MET A 24 26.38 19.04 7.41
CA MET A 24 26.61 18.75 8.83
C MET A 24 27.00 20.05 9.51
N GLY A 25 26.05 20.79 10.01
CA GLY A 25 26.24 21.97 10.83
C GLY A 25 25.66 21.72 12.20
N GLU A 26 26.47 21.84 13.23
CA GLU A 26 26.08 21.88 14.64
C GLU A 26 25.25 23.14 14.96
N GLN A 27 24.08 23.29 14.37
CA GLN A 27 23.17 24.39 14.76
C GLN A 27 21.74 23.87 14.88
N CYS A 28 21.50 23.26 16.06
CA CYS A 28 20.14 23.00 16.51
C CYS A 28 19.63 24.24 17.23
N THR A 29 19.06 25.19 16.52
CA THR A 29 18.43 26.37 17.12
C THR A 29 16.92 26.11 17.23
N PRO A 30 16.35 26.03 18.43
CA PRO A 30 14.90 25.84 18.58
C PRO A 30 14.14 27.04 17.96
N GLY A 31 13.20 26.75 17.06
CA GLY A 31 12.28 27.75 16.49
C GLY A 31 12.51 28.09 15.02
N ASP A 32 13.65 27.74 14.44
CA ASP A 32 13.91 27.85 13.00
C ASP A 32 13.74 26.50 12.31
N VAL A 33 13.61 26.51 10.97
CA VAL A 33 13.57 25.30 10.16
C VAL A 33 14.94 24.59 10.27
N THR A 34 15.02 23.54 11.08
CA THR A 34 16.28 22.88 11.44
C THR A 34 16.17 21.35 11.27
N VAL A 35 17.33 20.74 11.06
CA VAL A 35 17.45 19.28 11.20
C VAL A 35 17.50 18.95 12.70
N PRO A 36 16.62 18.05 13.22
CA PRO A 36 16.61 17.73 14.64
C PRO A 36 17.93 17.08 15.06
N CYS A 37 18.49 17.50 16.19
CA CYS A 37 19.56 16.79 16.89
C CYS A 37 18.93 15.66 17.69
N GLU A 38 18.89 14.48 17.13
CA GLU A 38 18.34 13.30 17.81
C GLU A 38 19.49 12.41 18.32
N HIS A 39 19.26 11.72 19.44
CA HIS A 39 20.15 10.64 19.86
C HIS A 39 19.84 9.41 19.00
N PRO A 40 20.86 8.57 18.70
CA PRO A 40 20.59 7.31 18.00
C PRO A 40 19.52 6.50 18.74
N ALA A 41 18.56 6.02 17.99
CA ALA A 41 17.44 5.30 18.55
C ALA A 41 16.95 4.23 17.58
N TRP A 42 16.30 3.21 18.10
CA TRP A 42 15.59 2.24 17.29
C TRP A 42 14.11 2.27 17.59
N ALA A 43 13.28 1.87 16.65
CA ALA A 43 11.86 1.73 16.88
C ALA A 43 11.31 0.47 16.24
N LEU A 44 10.36 -0.14 16.91
CA LEU A 44 9.52 -1.22 16.40
C LEU A 44 8.07 -0.80 16.49
N SER A 45 7.29 -1.10 15.47
CA SER A 45 5.85 -0.85 15.49
C SER A 45 5.05 -1.98 14.85
N GLY A 46 3.84 -2.16 15.36
CA GLY A 46 2.82 -3.02 14.80
C GLY A 46 1.49 -2.29 14.72
N GLN A 47 0.79 -2.43 13.61
CA GLN A 47 -0.56 -1.89 13.43
C GLN A 47 -1.50 -3.03 13.04
N ALA A 48 -2.66 -3.08 13.67
CA ALA A 48 -3.80 -3.87 13.22
C ALA A 48 -4.58 -3.04 12.20
N LEU A 49 -4.80 -3.61 11.04
CA LEU A 49 -5.47 -2.98 9.91
C LEU A 49 -6.86 -3.62 9.74
N TYR A 50 -7.91 -2.81 9.55
CA TYR A 50 -9.24 -3.28 9.21
C TYR A 50 -9.63 -2.65 7.89
N LEU A 51 -9.33 -3.35 6.79
CA LEU A 51 -9.34 -2.77 5.45
C LEU A 51 -10.41 -3.40 4.57
N GLN A 52 -10.95 -2.57 3.70
CA GLN A 52 -11.77 -2.96 2.57
C GLN A 52 -10.91 -2.97 1.31
N ILE A 53 -10.95 -4.08 0.56
CA ILE A 53 -10.29 -4.21 -0.73
C ILE A 53 -11.29 -3.83 -1.81
N ASN A 54 -10.94 -2.82 -2.61
CA ASN A 54 -11.78 -2.28 -3.66
C ASN A 54 -11.08 -2.39 -5.02
N HIS A 55 -11.87 -2.57 -6.05
CA HIS A 55 -11.41 -2.59 -7.43
C HIS A 55 -12.14 -1.50 -8.23
N ASN A 56 -11.38 -0.69 -8.92
CA ASN A 56 -11.92 0.46 -9.66
C ASN A 56 -12.36 0.03 -11.07
N ASN A 57 -13.28 -0.93 -11.16
CA ASN A 57 -13.82 -1.39 -12.44
C ASN A 57 -15.25 -1.91 -12.29
N ASP A 58 -16.01 -1.78 -13.38
CA ASP A 58 -17.33 -2.39 -13.61
C ASP A 58 -17.34 -3.92 -13.50
N LEU A 59 -16.16 -4.55 -13.33
CA LEU A 59 -15.96 -5.98 -13.16
C LEU A 59 -16.61 -6.56 -11.91
N PHE A 60 -16.76 -5.73 -10.89
CA PHE A 60 -17.34 -6.08 -9.61
C PHE A 60 -18.79 -5.61 -9.48
N TYR A 61 -19.31 -4.92 -10.51
CA TYR A 61 -20.69 -4.44 -10.57
C TYR A 61 -21.48 -5.35 -11.48
N LEU A 62 -22.01 -6.44 -10.92
CA LEU A 62 -22.67 -7.49 -11.70
C LEU A 62 -24.19 -7.33 -11.70
N PRO A 63 -24.85 -7.58 -12.87
CA PRO A 63 -26.29 -7.61 -12.98
C PRO A 63 -26.86 -8.90 -12.37
N PHE A 64 -27.87 -8.77 -11.54
CA PHE A 64 -28.67 -9.86 -10.98
C PHE A 64 -30.13 -9.69 -11.42
N PHE A 65 -30.81 -10.79 -11.73
CA PHE A 65 -32.23 -10.77 -12.00
C PHE A 65 -33.00 -10.64 -10.68
N GLY A 66 -33.77 -9.57 -10.55
CA GLY A 66 -34.67 -9.31 -9.44
C GLY A 66 -36.01 -10.07 -9.59
N PRO A 67 -36.87 -10.07 -8.55
CA PRO A 67 -38.13 -10.84 -8.52
C PRO A 67 -39.14 -10.43 -9.61
N ASN A 68 -39.07 -9.20 -10.09
CA ASN A 68 -40.00 -8.62 -11.09
C ASN A 68 -39.40 -8.55 -12.48
N ASN A 69 -38.45 -9.40 -12.81
CA ASN A 69 -37.67 -9.36 -14.08
C ASN A 69 -36.81 -8.09 -14.21
N ASP A 70 -36.60 -7.34 -13.12
CA ASP A 70 -35.71 -6.20 -13.06
C ASP A 70 -34.25 -6.66 -13.05
N ILE A 71 -33.36 -5.89 -13.68
CA ILE A 71 -31.92 -6.10 -13.57
C ILE A 71 -31.39 -5.19 -12.46
N VAL A 72 -31.00 -5.81 -11.35
CA VAL A 72 -30.41 -5.11 -10.20
C VAL A 72 -28.90 -5.32 -10.22
N TYR A 73 -28.15 -4.23 -10.33
CA TYR A 73 -26.69 -4.29 -10.23
C TYR A 73 -26.26 -4.31 -8.77
N ARG A 74 -25.39 -5.23 -8.42
CA ARG A 74 -24.77 -5.31 -7.09
C ARG A 74 -23.27 -5.14 -7.19
N ASP A 75 -22.75 -4.29 -6.32
CA ASP A 75 -21.34 -4.15 -6.11
C ASP A 75 -20.83 -5.36 -5.27
N LEU A 76 -19.87 -6.08 -5.83
CA LEU A 76 -19.17 -7.17 -5.18
C LEU A 76 -17.90 -6.70 -4.46
N SER A 77 -17.72 -5.39 -4.34
CA SER A 77 -16.57 -4.82 -3.65
C SER A 77 -16.46 -5.38 -2.23
N GLY A 78 -15.22 -5.53 -1.80
CA GLY A 78 -14.82 -6.42 -0.74
C GLY A 78 -15.46 -6.13 0.61
N LYS A 79 -15.64 -7.20 1.37
CA LYS A 79 -15.90 -7.13 2.81
C LYS A 79 -14.67 -6.54 3.51
N TRP A 80 -14.90 -6.09 4.73
CA TRP A 80 -13.84 -5.68 5.64
C TRP A 80 -13.00 -6.89 6.06
N ASN A 81 -11.68 -6.76 5.95
CA ASN A 81 -10.72 -7.81 6.27
C ASN A 81 -9.68 -7.31 7.25
N TRP A 82 -9.24 -8.19 8.13
CA TRP A 82 -8.15 -7.90 9.04
C TRP A 82 -6.81 -8.11 8.33
N GLY A 83 -5.89 -7.21 8.62
CA GLY A 83 -4.50 -7.27 8.20
C GLY A 83 -3.59 -6.71 9.25
N PHE A 84 -2.31 -6.61 8.93
CA PHE A 84 -1.33 -6.00 9.80
C PHE A 84 -0.30 -5.19 9.03
N GLN A 85 0.35 -4.25 9.73
CA GLN A 85 1.59 -3.64 9.33
C GLN A 85 2.63 -3.86 10.43
N LEU A 86 3.83 -4.28 10.04
CA LEU A 86 5.01 -4.31 10.91
C LEU A 86 6.03 -3.32 10.39
N SER A 87 6.73 -2.64 11.29
CA SER A 87 7.76 -1.68 10.90
C SER A 87 8.92 -1.69 11.89
N GLY A 88 10.13 -1.59 11.36
CA GLY A 88 11.37 -1.36 12.10
C GLY A 88 12.06 -0.11 11.58
N SER A 89 12.54 0.75 12.47
CA SER A 89 13.28 1.96 12.11
C SER A 89 14.53 2.10 12.96
N TYR A 90 15.57 2.65 12.34
CA TYR A 90 16.78 3.09 13.02
C TYR A 90 16.98 4.57 12.75
N TYR A 91 17.10 5.36 13.82
CA TYR A 91 17.31 6.81 13.75
C TYR A 91 18.78 7.13 13.99
N PHE A 92 19.35 7.91 13.10
CA PHE A 92 20.73 8.40 13.23
C PHE A 92 20.74 9.75 13.95
N ASN A 93 21.88 10.10 14.55
CA ASN A 93 22.07 11.41 15.20
C ASN A 93 22.05 12.60 14.23
N THR A 94 22.03 12.34 12.93
CA THR A 94 21.96 13.36 11.84
C THR A 94 20.53 13.72 11.45
N GLY A 95 19.52 13.22 12.18
CA GLY A 95 18.11 13.41 11.83
C GLY A 95 17.63 12.58 10.64
N ASN A 96 18.47 11.67 10.17
CA ASN A 96 18.10 10.68 9.15
C ASN A 96 17.55 9.42 9.83
N ASP A 97 16.79 8.65 9.06
CA ASP A 97 16.36 7.31 9.48
C ASP A 97 16.43 6.30 8.34
N LEU A 98 16.54 5.04 8.70
CA LEU A 98 16.32 3.91 7.85
C LEU A 98 15.10 3.16 8.37
N THR A 99 14.08 2.96 7.52
CA THR A 99 12.83 2.34 7.90
C THR A 99 12.47 1.21 6.94
N LEU A 100 12.05 0.07 7.50
CA LEU A 100 11.48 -1.06 6.78
C LEU A 100 10.04 -1.27 7.23
N ASN A 101 9.11 -1.36 6.29
CA ASN A 101 7.70 -1.60 6.53
C ASN A 101 7.23 -2.83 5.77
N TRP A 102 6.36 -3.63 6.38
CA TRP A 102 5.66 -4.72 5.73
C TRP A 102 4.16 -4.65 6.05
N TYR A 103 3.35 -4.58 5.00
CA TYR A 103 1.89 -4.64 5.04
C TYR A 103 1.43 -5.99 4.54
N HIS A 104 0.41 -6.54 5.20
CA HIS A 104 -0.25 -7.78 4.78
C HIS A 104 -1.75 -7.71 5.02
N VAL A 105 -2.53 -8.10 4.02
CA VAL A 105 -3.99 -8.28 4.12
C VAL A 105 -4.41 -9.50 3.32
N ASP A 106 -5.15 -10.40 3.96
CA ASP A 106 -5.80 -11.56 3.32
C ASP A 106 -7.33 -11.39 3.40
N GLY A 107 -7.97 -11.29 2.25
CA GLY A 107 -9.40 -11.04 2.11
C GLY A 107 -10.12 -12.22 1.49
N ARG A 108 -11.17 -12.73 2.16
CA ARG A 108 -12.03 -13.80 1.65
C ARG A 108 -13.49 -13.36 1.64
N ASN A 109 -14.06 -13.34 0.45
CA ASN A 109 -15.44 -12.96 0.23
C ASN A 109 -16.22 -14.11 -0.40
N ASN A 110 -17.29 -14.54 0.26
CA ASN A 110 -18.25 -15.46 -0.31
C ASN A 110 -19.57 -14.72 -0.48
N LEU A 111 -20.09 -14.67 -1.69
CA LEU A 111 -21.39 -14.13 -2.01
C LEU A 111 -22.22 -15.23 -2.66
N ALA A 112 -23.35 -15.57 -2.04
CA ALA A 112 -24.35 -16.44 -2.61
C ALA A 112 -25.49 -15.60 -3.17
N ALA A 113 -25.79 -15.78 -4.45
CA ALA A 113 -26.99 -15.25 -5.10
C ALA A 113 -27.82 -16.42 -5.63
N PRO A 114 -29.11 -16.22 -5.91
CA PRO A 114 -29.92 -17.27 -6.53
C PRO A 114 -29.22 -17.79 -7.78
N PHE A 115 -28.92 -19.10 -7.80
CA PHE A 115 -28.28 -19.83 -8.91
C PHE A 115 -26.80 -19.54 -9.17
N VAL A 116 -26.15 -18.61 -8.46
CA VAL A 116 -24.73 -18.26 -8.66
C VAL A 116 -24.03 -18.07 -7.33
N ASN A 117 -22.91 -18.75 -7.14
CA ASN A 117 -22.03 -18.57 -5.99
C ASN A 117 -20.72 -17.95 -6.44
N PHE A 118 -20.31 -16.89 -5.75
CA PHE A 118 -19.03 -16.22 -5.95
C PHE A 118 -18.14 -16.45 -4.74
N LYS A 119 -16.92 -16.90 -4.98
CA LYS A 119 -15.86 -16.92 -3.99
C LYS A 119 -14.70 -16.07 -4.50
N ILE A 120 -14.32 -15.08 -3.73
CA ILE A 120 -13.27 -14.14 -4.07
C ILE A 120 -12.22 -14.18 -2.98
N ASP A 121 -11.03 -14.64 -3.30
CA ASP A 121 -9.87 -14.65 -2.42
C ASP A 121 -8.87 -13.59 -2.92
N GLN A 122 -8.43 -12.70 -2.03
CA GLN A 122 -7.56 -11.55 -2.36
C GLN A 122 -6.45 -11.46 -1.33
N GLU A 123 -5.24 -11.23 -1.80
CA GLU A 123 -4.06 -11.07 -0.96
C GLU A 123 -3.27 -9.84 -1.41
N TRP A 124 -2.82 -9.07 -0.45
CA TRP A 124 -1.95 -7.91 -0.66
C TRP A 124 -0.81 -7.90 0.33
N ASP A 125 0.39 -7.90 -0.22
CA ASP A 125 1.62 -7.66 0.51
C ASP A 125 2.36 -6.47 -0.09
N ALA A 126 2.86 -5.57 0.76
CA ALA A 126 3.75 -4.50 0.36
C ALA A 126 4.91 -4.38 1.34
N VAL A 127 6.13 -4.41 0.81
CA VAL A 127 7.35 -4.23 1.58
C VAL A 127 8.06 -2.97 1.09
N ASN A 128 8.30 -2.03 2.01
CA ASN A 128 8.92 -0.74 1.72
C ASN A 128 10.22 -0.59 2.51
N GLY A 129 11.31 -0.29 1.82
CA GLY A 129 12.58 0.11 2.41
C GLY A 129 12.85 1.58 2.10
N GLU A 130 12.96 2.42 3.12
CA GLU A 130 13.03 3.88 2.99
C GLU A 130 14.17 4.46 3.81
N VAL A 131 14.83 5.47 3.24
CA VAL A 131 15.71 6.39 3.95
C VAL A 131 14.97 7.72 4.07
N GLY A 132 14.88 8.27 5.27
CA GLY A 132 14.18 9.51 5.55
C GLY A 132 15.09 10.56 6.15
N GLN A 133 14.68 11.82 6.02
CA GLN A 133 15.25 12.97 6.67
C GLN A 133 14.16 13.75 7.40
N PHE A 134 14.33 13.92 8.71
CA PHE A 134 13.47 14.77 9.51
C PHE A 134 13.87 16.23 9.39
N VAL A 135 12.87 17.10 9.38
CA VAL A 135 13.01 18.55 9.40
C VAL A 135 11.98 19.11 10.38
N ASP A 136 12.43 19.88 11.35
CA ASP A 136 11.58 20.61 12.27
C ASP A 136 11.22 21.97 11.67
N PHE A 137 9.94 22.19 11.36
CA PHE A 137 9.43 23.46 10.85
C PHE A 137 9.03 24.42 11.97
N SER A 138 8.72 23.90 13.13
CA SER A 138 8.44 24.65 14.35
C SER A 138 8.57 23.72 15.56
N ALA A 139 8.48 24.26 16.76
CA ALA A 139 8.49 23.47 18.00
C ALA A 139 7.44 22.32 18.01
N ASN A 140 6.35 22.47 17.27
CA ASN A 140 5.23 21.56 17.27
C ASN A 140 5.04 20.81 15.93
N THR A 141 5.74 21.23 14.84
CA THR A 141 5.55 20.68 13.50
C THR A 141 6.82 20.01 13.02
N LYS A 142 6.74 18.70 12.78
CA LYS A 142 7.81 17.90 12.21
C LYS A 142 7.39 17.37 10.85
N MET A 143 8.32 17.38 9.90
CA MET A 143 8.17 16.75 8.59
C MET A 143 9.28 15.73 8.38
N ARG A 144 8.99 14.65 7.67
CA ARG A 144 9.96 13.66 7.23
C ARG A 144 9.81 13.46 5.74
N PHE A 145 10.84 13.80 4.99
CA PHE A 145 10.96 13.48 3.58
C PHE A 145 11.65 12.13 3.45
N HIS A 146 11.11 11.25 2.64
CA HIS A 146 11.69 9.93 2.48
C HIS A 146 11.69 9.45 1.03
N GLY A 147 12.63 8.58 0.73
CA GLY A 147 12.75 7.91 -0.55
C GLY A 147 13.34 6.51 -0.37
N GLY A 148 13.08 5.65 -1.31
CA GLY A 148 13.51 4.26 -1.24
C GLY A 148 12.91 3.38 -2.30
N PHE A 149 12.62 2.14 -1.94
CA PHE A 149 12.05 1.14 -2.83
C PHE A 149 10.84 0.45 -2.20
N GLN A 150 9.92 0.06 -3.06
CA GLN A 150 8.75 -0.74 -2.69
C GLN A 150 8.73 -2.01 -3.54
N TYR A 151 8.42 -3.14 -2.89
CA TYR A 151 7.94 -4.36 -3.53
C TYR A 151 6.46 -4.54 -3.20
N ALA A 152 5.65 -4.91 -4.20
CA ALA A 152 4.25 -5.24 -3.99
C ALA A 152 3.89 -6.57 -4.66
N HIS A 153 3.15 -7.39 -3.91
CA HIS A 153 2.48 -8.60 -4.37
C HIS A 153 0.97 -8.41 -4.22
N ILE A 154 0.22 -8.60 -5.30
CA ILE A 154 -1.24 -8.51 -5.30
C ILE A 154 -1.78 -9.74 -6.01
N SER A 155 -2.59 -10.53 -5.30
CA SER A 155 -3.25 -11.72 -5.84
C SER A 155 -4.75 -11.56 -5.74
N SER A 156 -5.48 -11.95 -6.78
CA SER A 156 -6.93 -11.95 -6.82
C SER A 156 -7.44 -13.19 -7.54
N SER A 157 -8.10 -14.08 -6.80
CA SER A 157 -8.66 -15.32 -7.30
C SER A 157 -10.18 -15.29 -7.21
N TRP A 158 -10.85 -15.64 -8.29
CA TRP A 158 -12.29 -15.65 -8.43
C TRP A 158 -12.76 -17.02 -8.83
N HIS A 159 -13.68 -17.56 -8.06
CA HIS A 159 -14.38 -18.78 -8.38
C HIS A 159 -15.87 -18.46 -8.52
N VAL A 160 -16.39 -18.58 -9.72
CA VAL A 160 -17.82 -18.39 -10.01
C VAL A 160 -18.41 -19.73 -10.37
N PHE A 161 -19.45 -20.16 -9.67
CA PHE A 161 -20.16 -21.38 -9.96
C PHE A 161 -21.63 -21.08 -10.23
N THR A 162 -22.13 -21.49 -11.39
CA THR A 162 -23.55 -21.36 -11.77
C THR A 162 -24.26 -22.70 -11.64
N GLN A 163 -25.38 -22.74 -10.89
CA GLN A 163 -26.16 -23.97 -10.71
C GLN A 163 -26.96 -24.32 -11.97
N ILE A 164 -27.32 -23.34 -12.81
CA ILE A 164 -28.19 -23.55 -13.99
C ILE A 164 -27.43 -24.31 -15.08
N PHE A 165 -26.17 -23.96 -15.35
CA PHE A 165 -25.39 -24.55 -16.43
C PHE A 165 -24.36 -25.57 -15.94
N ARG A 166 -24.21 -25.76 -14.62
CA ARG A 166 -23.13 -26.52 -13.96
C ARG A 166 -21.74 -26.08 -14.38
N ASP A 167 -21.64 -24.82 -14.77
CA ASP A 167 -20.41 -24.21 -15.24
C ASP A 167 -19.69 -23.49 -14.14
N GLY A 168 -18.37 -23.57 -14.17
CA GLY A 168 -17.48 -22.82 -13.31
C GLY A 168 -16.56 -21.93 -14.12
N LEU A 169 -16.30 -20.75 -13.61
CA LEU A 169 -15.25 -19.85 -14.11
C LEU A 169 -14.26 -19.63 -12.97
N ASP A 170 -13.03 -20.10 -13.18
CA ASP A 170 -11.92 -19.85 -12.29
C ASP A 170 -11.00 -18.81 -12.92
N ARG A 171 -10.80 -17.72 -12.23
CA ARG A 171 -9.90 -16.65 -12.63
C ARG A 171 -8.89 -16.40 -11.53
N ASN A 172 -7.63 -16.41 -11.89
CA ASN A 172 -6.54 -16.02 -11.02
C ASN A 172 -5.69 -14.94 -11.70
N THR A 173 -5.46 -13.84 -11.00
CA THR A 173 -4.60 -12.76 -11.47
C THR A 173 -3.62 -12.40 -10.36
N VAL A 174 -2.33 -12.40 -10.71
CA VAL A 174 -1.24 -12.10 -9.77
C VAL A 174 -0.35 -11.03 -10.36
N TYR A 175 -0.13 -9.96 -9.60
CA TYR A 175 0.84 -8.91 -9.89
C TYR A 175 2.00 -8.98 -8.91
N ASN A 176 3.23 -8.89 -9.44
CA ASN A 176 4.45 -8.71 -8.65
C ASN A 176 5.25 -7.59 -9.27
N GLY A 177 5.57 -6.59 -8.49
CA GLY A 177 6.33 -5.43 -8.96
C GLY A 177 7.26 -4.86 -7.91
N VAL A 178 8.30 -4.19 -8.39
CA VAL A 178 9.28 -3.46 -7.58
C VAL A 178 9.60 -2.14 -8.23
N GLY A 179 9.84 -1.12 -7.44
CA GLY A 179 10.21 0.18 -7.98
C GLY A 179 10.53 1.24 -6.94
N PRO A 180 10.99 2.42 -7.41
CA PRO A 180 11.29 3.54 -6.54
C PRO A 180 10.01 4.07 -5.88
N ARG A 181 10.19 4.49 -4.62
CA ARG A 181 9.16 5.09 -3.77
C ARG A 181 9.67 6.38 -3.16
N THR A 182 8.81 7.38 -3.03
CA THR A 182 9.09 8.63 -2.31
C THR A 182 7.85 9.09 -1.58
N GLY A 183 8.03 9.89 -0.52
CA GLY A 183 6.90 10.38 0.25
C GLY A 183 7.26 11.47 1.24
N LEU A 184 6.22 11.93 1.91
CA LEU A 184 6.25 13.00 2.89
C LEU A 184 5.35 12.63 4.06
N ASP A 185 5.91 12.66 5.27
CA ASP A 185 5.17 12.55 6.51
C ASP A 185 5.17 13.90 7.22
N MET A 186 4.03 14.35 7.70
CA MET A 186 3.89 15.57 8.49
C MET A 186 3.20 15.22 9.80
N SER A 187 3.68 15.79 10.90
CA SER A 187 3.07 15.64 12.21
C SER A 187 3.02 16.97 12.96
N TYR A 188 1.94 17.16 13.71
CA TYR A 188 1.75 18.27 14.62
C TYR A 188 1.47 17.74 16.02
N VAL A 189 2.25 18.17 17.00
CA VAL A 189 2.17 17.70 18.39
C VAL A 189 1.57 18.80 19.25
N PHE A 190 0.48 18.46 19.96
CA PHE A 190 -0.08 19.33 21.00
C PHE A 190 0.68 19.12 22.32
N GLY A 191 0.73 20.13 23.16
CA GLY A 191 1.48 20.09 24.43
C GLY A 191 1.06 19.02 25.44
N THR A 192 0.01 18.24 25.15
CA THR A 192 -0.54 17.17 26.00
C THR A 192 -0.04 15.76 25.63
N GLY A 193 0.92 15.64 24.69
CA GLY A 193 1.37 14.34 24.17
C GLY A 193 0.47 13.78 23.04
N ILE A 194 -0.61 14.47 22.71
CA ILE A 194 -1.46 14.14 21.56
C ILE A 194 -0.87 14.79 20.31
N GLY A 195 -0.84 14.07 19.21
CA GLY A 195 -0.42 14.57 17.91
C GLY A 195 -1.39 14.17 16.82
N LEU A 196 -1.41 14.95 15.75
CA LEU A 196 -2.04 14.61 14.47
C LEU A 196 -0.97 14.39 13.43
N TYR A 197 -1.20 13.49 12.49
CA TYR A 197 -0.27 13.28 11.40
C TYR A 197 -0.96 12.99 10.08
N ALA A 198 -0.28 13.35 9.01
CA ALA A 198 -0.59 13.00 7.64
C ALA A 198 0.66 12.38 7.01
N LYS A 199 0.51 11.25 6.34
CA LYS A 199 1.59 10.58 5.61
C LYS A 199 1.13 10.33 4.18
N THR A 200 1.99 10.62 3.23
CA THR A 200 1.73 10.40 1.81
C THR A 200 2.94 9.77 1.16
N ALA A 201 2.70 8.85 0.23
CA ALA A 201 3.77 8.30 -0.57
C ALA A 201 3.28 7.95 -1.97
N THR A 202 4.22 7.85 -2.90
CA THR A 202 3.98 7.37 -4.26
C THR A 202 5.12 6.46 -4.69
N ALA A 203 4.79 5.45 -5.50
CA ALA A 203 5.76 4.57 -6.10
C ALA A 203 5.48 4.34 -7.60
N LEU A 204 6.51 3.99 -8.35
CA LEU A 204 6.42 3.56 -9.73
C LEU A 204 6.97 2.15 -9.86
N LEU A 205 6.07 1.17 -9.82
CA LEU A 205 6.42 -0.24 -9.79
C LEU A 205 6.49 -0.82 -11.20
N ILE A 206 7.62 -1.43 -11.54
CA ILE A 206 7.77 -2.24 -12.75
C ILE A 206 7.60 -3.69 -12.35
N GLY A 207 6.61 -4.36 -12.95
CA GLY A 207 6.29 -5.73 -12.59
C GLY A 207 5.57 -6.51 -13.66
N SER A 208 5.24 -7.75 -13.34
CA SER A 208 4.47 -8.61 -14.23
C SER A 208 3.11 -8.94 -13.64
N THR A 209 2.08 -8.74 -14.46
CA THR A 209 0.72 -9.24 -14.21
C THR A 209 0.57 -10.57 -14.93
N LYS A 210 0.37 -11.66 -14.18
CA LYS A 210 0.07 -12.98 -14.71
C LYS A 210 -1.41 -13.26 -14.50
N PHE A 211 -2.07 -13.83 -15.51
CA PHE A 211 -3.47 -14.23 -15.38
C PHE A 211 -3.66 -15.65 -15.88
N ARG A 212 -4.61 -16.36 -15.26
CA ARG A 212 -5.10 -17.67 -15.66
C ARG A 212 -6.62 -17.65 -15.52
N ASN A 213 -7.32 -17.96 -16.59
CA ASN A 213 -8.77 -18.15 -16.62
C ASN A 213 -9.05 -19.57 -17.09
N GLN A 214 -9.86 -20.30 -16.36
CA GLN A 214 -10.30 -21.63 -16.71
C GLN A 214 -11.84 -21.62 -16.79
N ILE A 215 -12.38 -22.07 -17.91
CA ILE A 215 -13.83 -22.26 -18.11
C ILE A 215 -14.07 -23.75 -18.04
N THR A 216 -14.95 -24.19 -17.13
CA THR A 216 -15.15 -25.63 -16.83
C THR A 216 -15.91 -26.33 -17.93
N ASP A 217 -16.83 -25.64 -18.65
CA ASP A 217 -17.71 -26.23 -19.66
C ASP A 217 -16.98 -26.69 -20.94
N ASP A 218 -16.08 -25.89 -21.45
CA ASP A 218 -15.34 -26.20 -22.70
C ASP A 218 -13.89 -26.67 -22.48
N GLY A 219 -13.46 -26.75 -21.23
CA GLY A 219 -12.09 -27.15 -20.83
C GLY A 219 -11.00 -26.19 -21.29
N ARG A 220 -11.34 -25.00 -21.76
CA ARG A 220 -10.37 -24.04 -22.26
C ARG A 220 -9.68 -23.31 -21.12
N ASN A 221 -8.36 -23.22 -21.24
CA ASN A 221 -7.52 -22.46 -20.34
C ASN A 221 -6.92 -21.27 -21.07
N TYR A 222 -7.13 -20.08 -20.54
CA TYR A 222 -6.49 -18.85 -21.01
C TYR A 222 -5.45 -18.42 -20.00
N PHE A 223 -4.23 -18.25 -20.41
CA PHE A 223 -3.16 -17.79 -19.55
C PHE A 223 -2.24 -16.81 -20.29
N GLY A 224 -1.69 -15.88 -19.55
CA GLY A 224 -0.76 -14.90 -20.11
C GLY A 224 0.01 -14.15 -19.02
N SER A 225 1.00 -13.42 -19.49
CA SER A 225 1.79 -12.53 -18.64
C SER A 225 2.07 -11.24 -19.41
N LYS A 226 1.93 -10.11 -18.72
CA LYS A 226 2.22 -8.79 -19.26
C LYS A 226 3.07 -8.00 -18.27
N THR A 227 4.16 -7.41 -18.77
CA THR A 227 4.95 -6.45 -17.97
C THR A 227 4.23 -5.11 -17.98
N ASN A 228 3.97 -4.56 -16.79
CA ASN A 228 3.28 -3.29 -16.60
C ASN A 228 4.12 -2.35 -15.73
N LEU A 229 4.00 -1.05 -16.01
CA LEU A 229 4.37 0.01 -15.08
C LEU A 229 3.11 0.39 -14.29
N VAL A 230 3.16 0.23 -12.98
CA VAL A 230 2.05 0.44 -12.05
C VAL A 230 2.39 1.60 -11.12
N PRO A 231 1.78 2.78 -11.31
CA PRO A 231 1.83 3.84 -10.30
C PRO A 231 1.08 3.42 -9.05
N GLU A 232 1.60 3.81 -7.90
CA GLU A 232 0.97 3.63 -6.59
C GLU A 232 0.87 4.96 -5.87
N LEU A 233 -0.23 5.18 -5.17
CA LEU A 233 -0.42 6.29 -4.23
C LEU A 233 -0.88 5.76 -2.88
N GLU A 234 -0.27 6.27 -1.81
CA GLU A 234 -0.64 5.98 -0.43
C GLU A 234 -0.91 7.26 0.33
N ALA A 235 -1.95 7.25 1.18
CA ALA A 235 -2.25 8.31 2.12
C ALA A 235 -2.69 7.71 3.46
N LYS A 236 -2.21 8.29 4.56
CA LYS A 236 -2.63 7.98 5.93
C LYS A 236 -2.89 9.28 6.67
N LEU A 237 -4.01 9.33 7.39
CA LEU A 237 -4.37 10.41 8.31
C LEU A 237 -4.67 9.79 9.67
N GLY A 238 -4.12 10.36 10.73
CA GLY A 238 -4.33 9.79 12.05
C GLY A 238 -3.96 10.73 13.20
N ALA A 239 -4.23 10.23 14.38
CA ALA A 239 -3.81 10.83 15.64
C ALA A 239 -2.94 9.85 16.39
N ASN A 240 -2.04 10.38 17.21
CA ASN A 240 -1.20 9.59 18.11
C ASN A 240 -1.22 10.15 19.54
N TYR A 241 -0.89 9.28 20.48
CA TYR A 241 -0.63 9.65 21.85
C TYR A 241 0.73 9.12 22.27
N THR A 242 1.60 10.01 22.69
CA THR A 242 2.97 9.73 23.06
C THR A 242 3.12 9.75 24.57
N ARG A 243 3.69 8.69 25.15
CA ARG A 243 4.01 8.57 26.56
C ARG A 243 5.49 8.19 26.74
N ALA A 244 6.22 9.05 27.43
CA ALA A 244 7.58 8.73 27.86
C ALA A 244 7.56 7.65 28.95
N LEU A 245 8.47 6.69 28.82
CA LEU A 245 8.78 5.62 29.77
C LEU A 245 10.23 5.80 30.25
N GLU A 246 10.64 5.08 31.28
CA GLU A 246 12.01 5.17 31.81
C GLU A 246 13.09 4.76 30.80
N GLN A 247 12.79 3.83 29.89
CA GLN A 247 13.74 3.27 28.94
C GLN A 247 13.37 3.53 27.47
N GLY A 248 12.49 4.51 27.21
CA GLY A 248 12.07 4.81 25.84
C GLY A 248 10.72 5.52 25.78
N THR A 249 10.12 5.49 24.63
CA THR A 249 8.85 6.17 24.35
C THR A 249 7.85 5.22 23.74
N LEU A 250 6.64 5.19 24.29
CA LEU A 250 5.52 4.44 23.75
C LEU A 250 4.58 5.39 22.99
N ILE A 251 4.20 5.01 21.78
CA ILE A 251 3.31 5.79 20.93
C ILE A 251 2.15 4.88 20.53
N LEU A 252 0.94 5.28 20.92
CA LEU A 252 -0.30 4.71 20.42
C LEU A 252 -0.75 5.53 19.22
N ASP A 253 -1.15 4.91 18.15
CA ASP A 253 -1.67 5.59 16.96
C ASP A 253 -2.96 4.96 16.45
N ALA A 254 -3.83 5.79 15.89
CA ALA A 254 -5.05 5.37 15.21
C ALA A 254 -5.36 6.31 14.06
N GLY A 255 -5.91 5.77 13.00
CA GLY A 255 -6.19 6.59 11.83
C GLY A 255 -6.93 5.83 10.73
N TYR A 256 -6.90 6.42 9.56
CA TYR A 256 -7.44 5.87 8.33
C TYR A 256 -6.37 5.87 7.25
N MET A 257 -6.26 4.77 6.52
CA MET A 257 -5.34 4.63 5.39
C MET A 257 -6.08 4.36 4.09
N TRP A 258 -5.44 4.77 3.01
CA TRP A 258 -5.83 4.45 1.65
C TRP A 258 -4.57 4.22 0.82
N SER A 259 -4.56 3.17 0.00
CA SER A 259 -3.52 2.91 -1.00
C SER A 259 -4.17 2.40 -2.28
N ASN A 260 -3.65 2.83 -3.43
CA ASN A 260 -4.18 2.49 -4.74
C ASN A 260 -3.06 2.19 -5.74
N TYR A 261 -3.13 1.01 -6.36
CA TYR A 261 -2.24 0.53 -7.42
C TYR A 261 -2.98 0.62 -8.75
N PHE A 262 -2.62 1.59 -9.59
CA PHE A 262 -3.31 1.89 -10.83
C PHE A 262 -3.05 0.81 -11.89
N LYS A 263 -4.13 0.17 -12.37
CA LYS A 263 -4.07 -0.85 -13.44
C LYS A 263 -3.13 -2.03 -13.14
N ALA A 264 -2.97 -2.38 -11.87
CA ALA A 264 -2.10 -3.49 -11.43
C ALA A 264 -2.63 -4.85 -11.86
N LEU A 265 -3.94 -5.03 -11.85
CA LEU A 265 -4.59 -6.28 -12.23
C LEU A 265 -5.09 -6.23 -13.67
N GLY A 266 -5.11 -7.36 -14.34
CA GLY A 266 -5.61 -7.49 -15.70
C GLY A 266 -6.42 -8.76 -15.88
N ALA A 267 -7.50 -8.67 -16.67
CA ALA A 267 -8.34 -9.80 -16.97
C ALA A 267 -8.77 -9.80 -18.43
N THR A 268 -8.85 -10.99 -19.03
CA THR A 268 -9.51 -11.21 -20.32
C THR A 268 -10.92 -11.71 -20.08
N PHE A 269 -11.92 -11.08 -20.72
CA PHE A 269 -13.32 -11.52 -20.68
C PHE A 269 -13.70 -12.32 -21.91
N SER A 270 -13.00 -12.12 -23.01
CA SER A 270 -13.17 -12.83 -24.27
C SER A 270 -11.83 -12.97 -24.97
N LEU A 271 -11.79 -13.72 -26.08
CA LEU A 271 -10.60 -13.89 -26.91
C LEU A 271 -10.01 -12.57 -27.43
N ALA A 272 -10.76 -11.47 -27.39
CA ALA A 272 -10.40 -10.19 -28.00
C ALA A 272 -10.20 -9.03 -27.00
N GLU A 273 -10.60 -9.16 -25.72
CA GLU A 273 -10.64 -8.03 -24.82
C GLU A 273 -9.85 -8.28 -23.52
N PHE A 274 -8.77 -7.51 -23.35
CA PHE A 274 -8.00 -7.43 -22.13
C PHE A 274 -8.35 -6.13 -21.38
N ARG A 275 -8.94 -6.24 -20.20
CA ARG A 275 -9.24 -5.10 -19.34
C ARG A 275 -8.29 -5.06 -18.16
N SER A 276 -7.78 -3.88 -17.84
CA SER A 276 -6.97 -3.64 -16.65
C SER A 276 -7.82 -3.04 -15.54
N SER A 277 -7.56 -3.46 -14.30
CA SER A 277 -8.21 -2.99 -13.08
C SER A 277 -7.20 -2.41 -12.11
N SER A 278 -7.58 -1.33 -11.44
CA SER A 278 -6.84 -0.83 -10.29
C SER A 278 -7.20 -1.65 -9.05
N PHE A 279 -6.26 -1.77 -8.15
CA PHE A 279 -6.43 -2.42 -6.85
C PHE A 279 -6.26 -1.36 -5.77
N SER A 280 -7.21 -1.24 -4.87
CA SER A 280 -7.10 -0.31 -3.75
C SER A 280 -7.49 -0.96 -2.43
N VAL A 281 -6.85 -0.51 -1.37
CA VAL A 281 -7.18 -0.88 0.02
C VAL A 281 -7.43 0.39 0.81
N SER A 282 -8.46 0.39 1.65
CA SER A 282 -8.75 1.53 2.50
C SER A 282 -9.45 1.10 3.78
N GLY A 283 -9.17 1.80 4.88
CA GLY A 283 -9.85 1.53 6.14
C GLY A 283 -9.11 2.06 7.36
N PRO A 284 -9.74 1.89 8.53
CA PRO A 284 -9.15 2.27 9.80
C PRO A 284 -8.04 1.34 10.24
N TYR A 285 -7.14 1.87 11.05
CA TYR A 285 -6.10 1.11 11.73
C TYR A 285 -5.85 1.63 13.14
N VAL A 286 -5.28 0.77 13.96
CA VAL A 286 -4.77 1.11 15.29
C VAL A 286 -3.40 0.45 15.47
N GLY A 287 -2.48 1.15 16.11
CA GLY A 287 -1.11 0.71 16.24
C GLY A 287 -0.42 1.08 17.54
N LEU A 288 0.70 0.42 17.73
CA LEU A 288 1.61 0.64 18.84
C LEU A 288 3.03 0.72 18.27
N LYS A 289 3.77 1.76 18.69
CA LYS A 289 5.17 1.94 18.37
C LYS A 289 5.96 2.15 19.67
N TYR A 290 7.06 1.45 19.80
CA TYR A 290 8.03 1.65 20.85
C TYR A 290 9.33 2.20 20.25
N VAL A 291 9.85 3.25 20.86
CA VAL A 291 11.13 3.88 20.52
C VAL A 291 12.07 3.69 21.70
N GLY A 292 13.16 2.95 21.49
CA GLY A 292 14.20 2.73 22.48
C GLY A 292 15.43 3.60 22.19
N SER A 293 16.00 4.21 23.22
CA SER A 293 17.31 4.89 23.16
C SER A 293 18.45 3.87 23.19
N ILE A 294 19.56 4.20 22.53
CA ILE A 294 20.80 3.41 22.56
C ILE A 294 21.78 4.10 23.48
#